data_def61f2443db0ea74d2d536509ccec81
#
_entry.id   def61f2443db0ea74d2d536509ccec81
#
_cell.length_a   1.000
_cell.length_b   1.000
_cell.length_c   1.000
_cell.angle_alpha   90.00
_cell.angle_beta   90.00
_cell.angle_gamma   90.00
#
_symmetry.space_group_name_H-M   'P 1'
#
loop_
_entity.id
_entity.type
_entity.pdbx_description
1 polymer ?
#
loop_
_entity_poly.entity_id
_entity_poly.type
_entity_poly.pdbx_seq_one_letter_code
_entity_poly.pdbx_strand_id
1 'polypeptide(L)'
;MMRSWIPLPLCCLVISTFVGCDDSNGRQPVSGIVTFQGKPLDQGVIEFSSSTTKSGAPIMGGKYTVPADSGLEPGVYKVFISAGDGRTPVDSPDGMPGPTGANIVSKEKIPAEYNTKSKQEVTVTNSKSNIFDFTIP
;
A
#
# COMPACT_ATOMS: atom_id res chain seq x y z
N MET A 1 36.22 66.40 7.17
CA MET A 1 35.83 65.31 6.30
C MET A 1 35.82 64.02 7.10
N MET A 2 34.69 63.66 7.67
CA MET A 2 34.50 62.43 8.47
C MET A 2 33.85 61.38 7.64
N ARG A 3 34.58 60.31 7.33
CA ARG A 3 34.06 59.13 6.60
C ARG A 3 33.54 58.14 7.64
N SER A 4 32.22 58.11 7.74
CA SER A 4 31.48 57.10 8.53
C SER A 4 31.57 55.73 7.89
N TRP A 5 32.17 54.76 8.54
CA TRP A 5 32.13 53.37 8.18
C TRP A 5 30.95 52.70 8.90
N ILE A 6 30.01 52.25 8.11
CA ILE A 6 28.89 51.42 8.59
C ILE A 6 29.31 49.96 8.43
N PRO A 7 29.38 49.15 9.51
CA PRO A 7 29.57 47.71 9.38
C PRO A 7 28.28 47.05 8.99
N LEU A 8 28.33 46.32 7.88
CA LEU A 8 27.26 45.47 7.37
C LEU A 8 27.14 44.25 8.27
N PRO A 9 25.97 43.89 8.86
CA PRO A 9 25.80 42.64 9.59
C PRO A 9 25.74 41.48 8.62
N LEU A 10 26.69 40.57 8.77
CA LEU A 10 26.75 39.27 8.11
C LEU A 10 25.60 38.40 8.64
N CYS A 11 24.52 38.33 7.87
CA CYS A 11 23.37 37.48 8.16
C CYS A 11 23.76 36.00 7.95
N CYS A 12 24.12 35.31 9.05
CA CYS A 12 24.32 33.87 9.05
C CYS A 12 22.97 33.17 8.76
N LEU A 13 22.79 32.74 7.51
CA LEU A 13 21.68 31.90 7.11
C LEU A 13 21.90 30.48 7.70
N VAL A 14 21.29 30.22 8.85
CA VAL A 14 21.28 28.90 9.46
C VAL A 14 20.32 28.01 8.64
N ILE A 15 20.88 27.20 7.75
CA ILE A 15 20.15 26.15 7.06
C ILE A 15 19.91 25.03 8.07
N SER A 16 18.73 25.03 8.69
CA SER A 16 18.26 23.91 9.51
C SER A 16 17.95 22.73 8.59
N THR A 17 18.88 21.79 8.47
CA THR A 17 18.63 20.50 7.87
C THR A 17 17.73 19.72 8.82
N PHE A 18 16.46 19.62 8.48
CA PHE A 18 15.54 18.66 9.11
C PHE A 18 16.01 17.27 8.72
N VAL A 19 16.79 16.63 9.57
CA VAL A 19 16.99 15.19 9.54
C VAL A 19 15.68 14.60 10.06
N GLY A 20 14.77 14.21 9.16
CA GLY A 20 13.61 13.44 9.51
C GLY A 20 14.08 12.10 10.09
N CYS A 21 13.76 11.83 11.35
CA CYS A 21 13.88 10.50 11.92
C CYS A 21 12.96 9.59 11.13
N ASP A 22 13.53 8.61 10.44
CA ASP A 22 12.80 7.54 9.79
C ASP A 22 12.51 6.49 10.86
N ASP A 23 11.40 6.65 11.58
CA ASP A 23 10.94 5.72 12.61
C ASP A 23 10.34 4.43 12.01
N SER A 24 10.79 4.01 10.85
CA SER A 24 10.27 2.84 10.13
C SER A 24 10.55 1.50 10.82
N ASN A 25 11.26 1.53 11.95
CA ASN A 25 11.56 0.32 12.74
C ASN A 25 12.14 -0.84 11.90
N GLY A 26 12.89 -0.52 10.84
CA GLY A 26 13.41 -1.48 9.86
C GLY A 26 12.41 -1.93 8.79
N ARG A 27 11.16 -1.48 8.87
CA ARG A 27 10.13 -1.80 7.89
C ARG A 27 10.27 -0.94 6.64
N GLN A 28 10.00 -1.55 5.51
CA GLN A 28 10.14 -0.95 4.20
C GLN A 28 8.77 -0.64 3.59
N PRO A 29 8.58 0.53 2.98
CA PRO A 29 7.36 0.81 2.24
C PRO A 29 7.29 -0.07 0.99
N VAL A 30 6.09 -0.45 0.62
CA VAL A 30 5.81 -1.24 -0.59
C VAL A 30 4.71 -0.56 -1.38
N SER A 31 4.86 -0.50 -2.69
CA SER A 31 3.84 0.07 -3.57
C SER A 31 3.82 -0.66 -4.91
N GLY A 32 2.84 -0.35 -5.74
CA GLY A 32 2.77 -0.91 -7.08
C GLY A 32 1.42 -0.72 -7.74
N ILE A 33 1.28 -1.37 -8.88
CA ILE A 33 0.09 -1.32 -9.72
C ILE A 33 -0.49 -2.73 -9.84
N VAL A 34 -1.80 -2.83 -9.82
CA VAL A 34 -2.55 -4.07 -10.08
C VAL A 34 -3.48 -3.85 -11.26
N THR A 35 -3.32 -4.66 -12.28
CA THR A 35 -4.22 -4.71 -13.43
C THR A 35 -4.99 -6.01 -13.45
N PHE A 36 -6.24 -5.96 -13.87
CA PHE A 36 -7.12 -7.10 -14.04
C PHE A 36 -7.78 -7.03 -15.42
N GLN A 37 -7.62 -8.10 -16.21
CA GLN A 37 -8.14 -8.16 -17.58
C GLN A 37 -7.72 -6.95 -18.44
N GLY A 38 -6.45 -6.54 -18.31
CA GLY A 38 -5.88 -5.44 -19.08
C GLY A 38 -6.28 -4.03 -18.63
N LYS A 39 -7.02 -3.90 -17.51
CA LYS A 39 -7.44 -2.61 -16.93
C LYS A 39 -6.94 -2.47 -15.50
N PRO A 40 -6.72 -1.23 -15.01
CA PRO A 40 -6.47 -1.02 -13.59
C PRO A 40 -7.57 -1.64 -12.73
N LEU A 41 -7.21 -2.33 -11.65
CA LEU A 41 -8.19 -2.88 -10.71
C LEU A 41 -8.79 -1.75 -9.88
N ASP A 42 -10.03 -1.37 -10.15
CA ASP A 42 -10.67 -0.20 -9.53
C ASP A 42 -10.66 -0.25 -8.00
N GLN A 43 -11.06 -1.39 -7.43
CA GLN A 43 -11.12 -1.60 -5.99
C GLN A 43 -10.73 -3.04 -5.65
N GLY A 44 -9.99 -3.18 -4.57
CA GLY A 44 -9.56 -4.47 -4.06
C GLY A 44 -8.69 -4.33 -2.83
N VAL A 45 -8.11 -5.42 -2.41
CA VAL A 45 -7.14 -5.48 -1.32
C VAL A 45 -5.97 -6.34 -1.76
N ILE A 46 -4.76 -5.89 -1.47
CA ILE A 46 -3.54 -6.68 -1.58
C ILE A 46 -3.01 -6.98 -0.19
N GLU A 47 -2.58 -8.20 0.02
CA GLU A 47 -2.04 -8.69 1.27
C GLU A 47 -0.70 -9.38 1.03
N PHE A 48 0.26 -9.09 1.87
CA PHE A 48 1.58 -9.70 1.91
C PHE A 48 1.70 -10.51 3.19
N SER A 49 2.02 -11.79 3.08
CA SER A 49 2.09 -12.71 4.21
C SER A 49 3.39 -13.49 4.19
N SER A 50 4.08 -13.50 5.31
CA SER A 50 5.21 -14.38 5.61
C SER A 50 4.84 -15.30 6.77
N SER A 51 5.80 -16.08 7.27
CA SER A 51 5.60 -16.92 8.47
C SER A 51 5.41 -16.10 9.75
N THR A 52 5.89 -14.86 9.80
CA THR A 52 5.93 -14.02 11.00
C THR A 52 5.16 -12.71 10.87
N THR A 53 5.00 -12.22 9.66
CA THR A 53 4.44 -10.88 9.40
C THR A 53 3.36 -10.93 8.33
N LYS A 54 2.32 -10.16 8.55
CA LYS A 54 1.22 -9.95 7.63
C LYS A 54 0.92 -8.46 7.54
N SER A 55 0.86 -7.93 6.32
CA SER A 55 0.49 -6.53 6.07
C SER A 55 -0.20 -6.42 4.72
N GLY A 56 -0.89 -5.32 4.48
CA GLY A 56 -1.59 -5.11 3.22
C GLY A 56 -2.10 -3.69 3.06
N ALA A 57 -2.70 -3.44 1.92
CA ALA A 57 -3.26 -2.14 1.58
C ALA A 57 -4.49 -2.27 0.69
N PRO A 58 -5.40 -1.28 0.70
CA PRO A 58 -6.44 -1.19 -0.30
C PRO A 58 -5.83 -0.88 -1.67
N ILE A 59 -6.42 -1.46 -2.71
CA ILE A 59 -6.18 -1.11 -4.10
C ILE A 59 -7.26 -0.13 -4.53
N MET A 60 -6.85 1.01 -5.06
CA MET A 60 -7.76 2.04 -5.56
C MET A 60 -7.25 2.55 -6.91
N GLY A 61 -8.10 2.47 -7.94
CA GLY A 61 -7.71 2.86 -9.30
C GLY A 61 -6.46 2.14 -9.82
N GLY A 62 -6.30 0.89 -9.44
CA GLY A 62 -5.16 0.05 -9.82
C GLY A 62 -3.89 0.29 -9.02
N LYS A 63 -3.88 1.16 -8.01
CA LYS A 63 -2.68 1.49 -7.23
C LYS A 63 -2.84 1.05 -5.78
N TYR A 64 -1.74 0.65 -5.17
CA TYR A 64 -1.67 0.38 -3.74
C TYR A 64 -0.38 0.94 -3.14
N THR A 65 -0.43 1.25 -1.85
CA THR A 65 0.74 1.70 -1.08
C THR A 65 0.62 1.22 0.35
N VAL A 66 1.63 0.51 0.81
CA VAL A 66 1.84 0.15 2.21
C VAL A 66 2.91 1.11 2.73
N PRO A 67 2.58 2.07 3.60
CA PRO A 67 3.54 3.03 4.11
C PRO A 67 4.55 2.37 5.06
N ALA A 68 5.66 3.05 5.36
CA ALA A 68 6.76 2.48 6.14
C ALA A 68 6.38 2.07 7.57
N ASP A 69 5.47 2.81 8.21
CA ASP A 69 4.97 2.54 9.57
C ASP A 69 4.23 1.19 9.68
N SER A 70 3.49 0.82 8.64
CA SER A 70 2.84 -0.49 8.46
C SER A 70 3.53 -1.37 7.41
N GLY A 71 4.74 -1.00 7.02
CA GLY A 71 5.53 -1.65 5.98
C GLY A 71 5.98 -3.06 6.33
N LEU A 72 6.77 -3.63 5.46
CA LEU A 72 7.24 -5.01 5.56
C LEU A 72 8.73 -5.04 5.95
N GLU A 73 9.11 -5.97 6.79
CA GLU A 73 10.51 -6.29 7.02
C GLU A 73 11.13 -6.91 5.77
N PRO A 74 12.45 -6.76 5.55
CA PRO A 74 13.10 -7.44 4.45
C PRO A 74 12.90 -8.96 4.53
N GLY A 75 12.48 -9.57 3.43
CA GLY A 75 12.18 -10.98 3.38
C GLY A 75 11.30 -11.38 2.20
N VAL A 76 10.94 -12.65 2.13
CA VAL A 76 10.06 -13.20 1.10
C VAL A 76 8.62 -13.23 1.61
N TYR A 77 7.70 -12.74 0.81
CA TYR A 77 6.28 -12.66 1.11
C TYR A 77 5.45 -13.29 0.01
N LYS A 78 4.48 -14.08 0.41
CA LYS A 78 3.41 -14.53 -0.46
C LYS A 78 2.37 -13.42 -0.60
N VAL A 79 1.90 -13.20 -1.81
CA VAL A 79 0.97 -12.10 -2.14
C VAL A 79 -0.40 -12.66 -2.43
N PHE A 80 -1.42 -12.06 -1.83
CA PHE A 80 -2.83 -12.38 -2.07
C PHE A 80 -3.54 -11.10 -2.53
N ILE A 81 -4.32 -11.23 -3.60
CA ILE A 81 -5.11 -10.12 -4.13
C ILE A 81 -6.57 -10.56 -4.13
N SER A 82 -7.45 -9.73 -3.60
CA SER A 82 -8.88 -9.97 -3.58
C SER A 82 -9.64 -8.74 -4.03
N ALA A 83 -10.72 -8.96 -4.75
CA ALA A 83 -11.62 -7.90 -5.16
C ALA A 83 -13.02 -8.45 -5.41
N GLY A 84 -13.99 -7.96 -4.67
CA GLY A 84 -15.38 -8.29 -4.87
C GLY A 84 -15.98 -7.56 -6.08
N ASP A 85 -17.07 -8.11 -6.62
CA ASP A 85 -17.84 -7.47 -7.70
C ASP A 85 -18.76 -6.34 -7.22
N GLY A 86 -18.96 -6.20 -5.90
CA GLY A 86 -19.79 -5.19 -5.27
C GLY A 86 -21.28 -5.27 -5.61
N ARG A 87 -21.72 -6.35 -6.25
CA ARG A 87 -23.06 -6.44 -6.87
C ARG A 87 -23.84 -7.69 -6.52
N THR A 88 -23.16 -8.76 -6.10
CA THR A 88 -23.84 -10.03 -5.87
C THR A 88 -24.57 -10.00 -4.53
N PRO A 89 -25.90 -10.08 -4.49
CA PRO A 89 -26.64 -10.24 -3.24
C PRO A 89 -26.34 -11.63 -2.66
N VAL A 90 -26.20 -11.72 -1.35
CA VAL A 90 -26.11 -12.97 -0.63
C VAL A 90 -27.28 -13.10 0.31
N ASP A 91 -27.96 -14.23 0.23
CA ASP A 91 -28.85 -14.66 1.29
C ASP A 91 -28.02 -14.98 2.53
N SER A 92 -27.98 -14.05 3.46
CA SER A 92 -27.32 -14.27 4.75
C SER A 92 -28.14 -15.27 5.57
N PRO A 93 -27.53 -16.36 6.05
CA PRO A 93 -28.22 -17.31 6.92
C PRO A 93 -28.76 -16.66 8.21
N ASP A 94 -28.17 -15.53 8.62
CA ASP A 94 -28.52 -14.82 9.86
C ASP A 94 -29.54 -13.69 9.66
N GLY A 95 -30.05 -13.48 8.44
CA GLY A 95 -31.19 -12.63 8.14
C GLY A 95 -31.07 -11.14 8.50
N MET A 96 -29.87 -10.63 8.80
CA MET A 96 -29.67 -9.22 9.11
C MET A 96 -29.44 -8.42 7.81
N PRO A 97 -30.36 -7.51 7.45
CA PRO A 97 -30.14 -6.57 6.35
C PRO A 97 -29.00 -5.60 6.70
N GLY A 98 -28.08 -5.36 5.75
CA GLY A 98 -27.11 -4.28 5.87
C GLY A 98 -27.78 -2.90 5.96
N PRO A 99 -27.01 -1.81 6.21
CA PRO A 99 -27.55 -0.45 6.40
C PRO A 99 -28.40 0.09 5.24
N THR A 100 -28.31 -0.52 4.07
CA THR A 100 -29.08 -0.19 2.86
C THR A 100 -30.21 -1.17 2.56
N GLY A 101 -30.51 -2.11 3.46
CA GLY A 101 -31.60 -3.08 3.30
C GLY A 101 -31.29 -4.27 2.38
N ALA A 102 -30.09 -4.34 1.81
CA ALA A 102 -29.65 -5.48 1.01
C ALA A 102 -28.34 -6.03 1.57
N ASN A 103 -28.29 -7.34 1.83
CA ASN A 103 -27.03 -8.03 2.14
C ASN A 103 -26.26 -8.22 0.82
N ILE A 104 -25.37 -7.30 0.52
CA ILE A 104 -24.50 -7.42 -0.64
C ILE A 104 -23.17 -8.00 -0.15
N VAL A 105 -22.96 -9.30 -0.37
CA VAL A 105 -21.63 -9.89 -0.27
C VAL A 105 -21.06 -9.90 -1.68
N SER A 106 -19.95 -9.21 -1.83
CA SER A 106 -19.26 -9.16 -3.12
C SER A 106 -18.69 -10.52 -3.47
N LYS A 107 -19.13 -11.08 -4.60
CA LYS A 107 -18.50 -12.28 -5.15
C LYS A 107 -17.07 -11.94 -5.56
N GLU A 108 -16.13 -12.80 -5.15
CA GLU A 108 -14.73 -12.67 -5.55
C GLU A 108 -14.57 -12.79 -7.07
N LYS A 109 -13.95 -11.80 -7.69
CA LYS A 109 -13.69 -11.76 -9.14
C LYS A 109 -12.25 -12.10 -9.52
N ILE A 110 -11.33 -12.08 -8.55
CA ILE A 110 -9.93 -12.44 -8.78
C ILE A 110 -9.78 -13.96 -8.82
N PRO A 111 -9.07 -14.51 -9.83
CA PRO A 111 -8.81 -15.94 -9.92
C PRO A 111 -8.09 -16.47 -8.68
N ALA A 112 -8.41 -17.72 -8.30
CA ALA A 112 -7.86 -18.33 -7.10
C ALA A 112 -6.31 -18.37 -7.07
N GLU A 113 -5.66 -18.42 -8.24
CA GLU A 113 -4.21 -18.40 -8.38
C GLU A 113 -3.54 -17.10 -7.92
N TYR A 114 -4.31 -16.04 -7.75
CA TYR A 114 -3.86 -14.74 -7.22
C TYR A 114 -4.46 -14.45 -5.84
N ASN A 115 -5.38 -15.30 -5.38
CA ASN A 115 -6.07 -15.18 -4.10
C ASN A 115 -5.82 -16.41 -3.22
N THR A 116 -6.80 -17.23 -2.92
CA THR A 116 -6.75 -18.33 -1.95
C THR A 116 -5.69 -19.39 -2.28
N LYS A 117 -5.34 -19.56 -3.53
CA LYS A 117 -4.30 -20.49 -4.03
C LYS A 117 -3.11 -19.74 -4.61
N SER A 118 -2.86 -18.51 -4.14
CA SER A 118 -1.79 -17.69 -4.69
C SER A 118 -0.43 -18.38 -4.61
N LYS A 119 0.30 -18.26 -5.71
CA LYS A 119 1.70 -18.65 -5.83
C LYS A 119 2.60 -17.44 -6.07
N GLN A 120 2.03 -16.24 -6.00
CA GLN A 120 2.77 -15.01 -6.19
C GLN A 120 3.67 -14.76 -4.97
N GLU A 121 4.94 -14.55 -5.22
CA GLU A 121 5.92 -14.23 -4.17
C GLU A 121 6.72 -13.00 -4.57
N VAL A 122 7.06 -12.19 -3.59
CA VAL A 122 7.93 -11.02 -3.75
C VAL A 122 8.99 -11.02 -2.68
N THR A 123 10.14 -10.43 -2.98
CA THR A 123 11.22 -10.22 -2.02
C THR A 123 11.33 -8.74 -1.68
N VAL A 124 11.04 -8.39 -0.43
CA VAL A 124 11.25 -7.04 0.11
C VAL A 124 12.70 -6.91 0.53
N THR A 125 13.34 -5.82 0.13
CA THR A 125 14.75 -5.53 0.42
C THR A 125 14.88 -4.26 1.26
N ASN A 126 16.03 -4.05 1.89
CA ASN A 126 16.39 -2.79 2.58
C ASN A 126 16.58 -1.63 1.60
N SER A 127 15.68 -1.49 0.66
CA SER A 127 15.69 -0.45 -0.36
C SER A 127 14.57 0.55 -0.07
N LYS A 128 14.81 1.82 -0.29
CA LYS A 128 13.79 2.87 -0.13
C LYS A 128 12.60 2.72 -1.08
N SER A 129 12.68 1.79 -2.03
CA SER A 129 11.65 1.59 -3.05
C SER A 129 11.49 0.09 -3.33
N ASN A 130 10.44 -0.51 -2.76
CA ASN A 130 9.99 -1.85 -3.10
C ASN A 130 8.71 -1.68 -3.93
N ILE A 131 8.82 -1.83 -5.25
CA ILE A 131 7.70 -1.66 -6.19
C ILE A 131 7.41 -3.01 -6.82
N PHE A 132 6.17 -3.49 -6.68
CA PHE A 132 5.73 -4.75 -7.26
C PHE A 132 4.42 -4.56 -8.02
N ASP A 133 4.45 -4.82 -9.31
CA ASP A 133 3.29 -4.71 -10.19
C ASP A 133 2.71 -6.09 -10.49
N PHE A 134 1.40 -6.21 -10.49
CA PHE A 134 0.69 -7.47 -10.74
C PHE A 134 -0.27 -7.32 -11.92
N THR A 135 -0.16 -8.25 -12.86
CA THR A 135 -1.07 -8.34 -14.00
C THR A 135 -1.86 -9.64 -13.90
N ILE A 136 -3.17 -9.51 -13.69
CA ILE A 136 -4.11 -10.61 -13.57
C ILE A 136 -4.88 -10.69 -14.89
N PRO A 137 -4.82 -11.84 -15.60
CA PRO A 137 -5.47 -12.02 -16.89
C PRO A 137 -7.00 -11.94 -16.87
#